data_bc7ebc2a87d22fc8aa663617a5d8709a
#
_entry.id   bc7ebc2a87d22fc8aa663617a5d8709a
#
_cell.length_a   1.000
_cell.length_b   1.000
_cell.length_c   1.000
_cell.angle_alpha   90.00
_cell.angle_beta   90.00
_cell.angle_gamma   90.00
#
_symmetry.space_group_name_H-M   'P 1'
#
loop_
_entity.id
_entity.type
_entity.pdbx_description
1 polymer ?
#
loop_
_entity_poly.entity_id
_entity_poly.type
_entity_poly.pdbx_seq_one_letter_code
_entity_poly.pdbx_strand_id
1 'polypeptide(L)'
;MTTAVSSKICIIGAGISGLTAATLLIKQGYDVTIFEREEIPGGRALSLDGSTLTIDLYKTILSRFNMEVAFSEPDLPTIFSNNMLDGYQLDLGYHAIGGGVFSNVNNLLSQLNGHVDILESYVGLIKEHGYNFPFLSRWDKIKIFPNILRLLFASERTLQRLDKVSITETIHKYGKGKMKLILEIFSRSITTVNNLDRISTGEMFRSQRNLYRGSKPVGYPKRGLAFIHKKLVDYITSQGGTIRLGTPVEKIRIQDGKAVGVQVGGKDIDFDVVISSILIQDLFSLADSKNFPKEFVDQMTRLEGTGSLCAYYALREVPSGLLGKTFHFIERNIGVDGGDAVGMVDFMAAHPESGISPHGCYLVQSYVICTPQEARNKTLQGTLKDLLDQNLCRLIPEYKQHVLWALYPTIWHLDGVAKTIDNVKPHIITPVENLFVIGDCVKAMGIGFNCALNSARLLIEHLEIQQQSSRL
;
A
#
# COMPACT_ATOMS: atom_id res chain seq x y z
N MET A 1 32.81 -28.91 13.37
CA MET A 1 32.01 -27.75 12.89
C MET A 1 30.81 -27.66 13.85
N THR A 2 30.88 -26.82 14.85
CA THR A 2 29.74 -26.47 15.70
C THR A 2 28.75 -25.72 14.82
N THR A 3 27.61 -26.34 14.50
CA THR A 3 26.48 -25.67 13.90
C THR A 3 26.07 -24.55 14.86
N ALA A 4 26.40 -23.30 14.50
CA ALA A 4 25.86 -22.16 15.21
C ALA A 4 24.34 -22.31 15.18
N VAL A 5 23.69 -22.34 16.36
CA VAL A 5 22.25 -22.39 16.48
C VAL A 5 21.72 -21.16 15.76
N SER A 6 20.97 -21.39 14.67
CA SER A 6 20.35 -20.28 13.92
C SER A 6 19.34 -19.58 14.82
N SER A 7 19.43 -18.26 14.97
CA SER A 7 18.46 -17.50 15.77
C SER A 7 17.06 -17.68 15.21
N LYS A 8 16.10 -17.92 16.12
CA LYS A 8 14.68 -18.13 15.80
C LYS A 8 13.97 -16.78 15.73
N ILE A 9 13.38 -16.49 14.59
CA ILE A 9 12.69 -15.22 14.35
C ILE A 9 11.19 -15.47 14.13
N CYS A 10 10.38 -14.77 14.89
CA CYS A 10 8.95 -14.69 14.71
C CYS A 10 8.59 -13.45 13.87
N ILE A 11 7.74 -13.61 12.85
CA ILE A 11 7.13 -12.51 12.12
C ILE A 11 5.62 -12.59 12.31
N ILE A 12 5.02 -11.48 12.75
CA ILE A 12 3.58 -11.34 12.94
C ILE A 12 3.00 -10.63 11.72
N GLY A 13 2.25 -11.37 10.91
CA GLY A 13 1.60 -10.90 9.67
C GLY A 13 2.33 -11.35 8.40
N ALA A 14 1.59 -11.98 7.48
CA ALA A 14 2.04 -12.38 6.15
C ALA A 14 1.65 -11.35 5.07
N GLY A 15 1.65 -10.06 5.41
CA GLY A 15 1.60 -8.97 4.43
C GLY A 15 2.91 -8.84 3.67
N ILE A 16 2.95 -7.97 2.65
CA ILE A 16 4.13 -7.82 1.78
C ILE A 16 5.42 -7.49 2.56
N SER A 17 5.36 -6.74 3.66
CA SER A 17 6.51 -6.44 4.51
C SER A 17 7.01 -7.69 5.27
N GLY A 18 6.10 -8.46 5.87
CA GLY A 18 6.43 -9.69 6.59
C GLY A 18 7.00 -10.76 5.68
N LEU A 19 6.38 -10.99 4.50
CA LEU A 19 6.90 -11.91 3.48
C LEU A 19 8.27 -11.48 2.97
N THR A 20 8.49 -10.18 2.77
CA THR A 20 9.81 -9.64 2.35
C THR A 20 10.86 -9.87 3.43
N ALA A 21 10.54 -9.55 4.69
CA ALA A 21 11.47 -9.76 5.80
C ALA A 21 11.85 -11.24 5.95
N ALA A 22 10.85 -12.13 5.93
CA ALA A 22 11.08 -13.58 5.98
C ALA A 22 12.00 -14.06 4.86
N THR A 23 11.72 -13.64 3.63
CA THR A 23 12.51 -13.99 2.45
C THR A 23 13.99 -13.60 2.63
N LEU A 24 14.24 -12.37 3.08
CA LEU A 24 15.60 -11.85 3.26
C LEU A 24 16.32 -12.51 4.44
N LEU A 25 15.63 -12.75 5.56
CA LEU A 25 16.17 -13.41 6.75
C LEU A 25 16.54 -14.87 6.49
N ILE A 26 15.66 -15.63 5.84
CA ILE A 26 15.92 -17.01 5.44
C ILE A 26 17.15 -17.10 4.54
N LYS A 27 17.30 -16.16 3.60
CA LYS A 27 18.48 -16.08 2.74
C LYS A 27 19.78 -15.87 3.53
N GLN A 28 19.69 -15.27 4.72
CA GLN A 28 20.83 -15.11 5.65
C GLN A 28 21.01 -16.28 6.62
N GLY A 29 20.15 -17.30 6.52
CA GLY A 29 20.27 -18.54 7.32
C GLY A 29 19.53 -18.49 8.67
N TYR A 30 18.62 -17.52 8.89
CA TYR A 30 17.78 -17.52 10.10
C TYR A 30 16.66 -18.54 10.01
N ASP A 31 16.25 -19.07 11.17
CA ASP A 31 15.05 -19.90 11.33
C ASP A 31 13.82 -18.98 11.49
N VAL A 32 12.95 -18.92 10.49
CA VAL A 32 11.85 -17.95 10.43
C VAL A 32 10.50 -18.63 10.46
N THR A 33 9.65 -18.19 11.39
CA THR A 33 8.24 -18.56 11.46
C THR A 33 7.36 -17.32 11.31
N ILE A 34 6.44 -17.32 10.32
CA ILE A 34 5.41 -16.31 10.13
C ILE A 34 4.10 -16.82 10.72
N PHE A 35 3.41 -15.98 11.49
CA PHE A 35 2.03 -16.20 11.92
C PHE A 35 1.13 -15.18 11.24
N GLU A 36 0.08 -15.66 10.56
CA GLU A 36 -0.92 -14.85 9.88
C GLU A 36 -2.31 -15.25 10.38
N ARG A 37 -3.13 -14.24 10.73
CA ARG A 37 -4.49 -14.47 11.22
C ARG A 37 -5.48 -14.90 10.13
N GLU A 38 -5.21 -14.49 8.87
CA GLU A 38 -6.06 -14.85 7.73
C GLU A 38 -5.62 -16.19 7.13
N GLU A 39 -6.57 -16.85 6.43
CA GLU A 39 -6.28 -18.11 5.72
C GLU A 39 -5.44 -17.92 4.45
N ILE A 40 -5.26 -16.68 4.01
CA ILE A 40 -4.50 -16.32 2.81
C ILE A 40 -3.52 -15.18 3.13
N PRO A 41 -2.29 -15.22 2.55
CA PRO A 41 -1.30 -14.16 2.75
C PRO A 41 -1.60 -12.95 1.86
N GLY A 42 -1.13 -11.76 2.27
CA GLY A 42 -1.23 -10.55 1.47
C GLY A 42 -1.47 -9.29 2.29
N GLY A 43 -2.10 -9.42 3.46
CA GLY A 43 -2.43 -8.29 4.33
C GLY A 43 -3.37 -7.31 3.61
N ARG A 44 -3.10 -6.01 3.68
CA ARG A 44 -3.92 -4.98 3.00
C ARG A 44 -3.81 -5.00 1.47
N ALA A 45 -2.84 -5.72 0.92
CA ALA A 45 -2.70 -5.96 -0.51
C ALA A 45 -3.17 -7.37 -0.93
N LEU A 46 -4.05 -7.97 -0.12
CA LEU A 46 -4.66 -9.25 -0.39
C LEU A 46 -5.47 -9.19 -1.68
N SER A 47 -5.40 -10.25 -2.49
CA SER A 47 -6.27 -10.47 -3.66
C SER A 47 -7.21 -11.62 -3.36
N LEU A 48 -8.51 -11.40 -3.52
CA LEU A 48 -9.55 -12.38 -3.30
C LEU A 48 -9.99 -13.01 -4.62
N ASP A 49 -10.09 -14.34 -4.64
CA ASP A 49 -10.67 -15.06 -5.78
C ASP A 49 -12.20 -14.99 -5.69
N GLY A 50 -12.82 -14.26 -6.62
CA GLY A 50 -14.26 -14.07 -6.67
C GLY A 50 -15.05 -15.36 -6.73
N SER A 51 -14.49 -16.42 -7.33
CA SER A 51 -15.17 -17.72 -7.47
C SER A 51 -15.31 -18.50 -6.14
N THR A 52 -14.54 -18.13 -5.13
CA THR A 52 -14.55 -18.79 -3.81
C THR A 52 -15.20 -17.93 -2.72
N LEU A 53 -15.55 -16.68 -3.05
CA LEU A 53 -16.11 -15.74 -2.08
C LEU A 53 -17.58 -16.02 -1.81
N THR A 54 -17.94 -16.00 -0.52
CA THR A 54 -19.34 -15.80 -0.07
C THR A 54 -19.50 -14.37 0.43
N ILE A 55 -20.72 -13.86 0.47
CA ILE A 55 -21.02 -12.50 0.95
C ILE A 55 -20.53 -12.28 2.40
N ASP A 56 -20.70 -13.28 3.26
CA ASP A 56 -20.29 -13.18 4.67
C ASP A 56 -18.76 -13.20 4.81
N LEU A 57 -18.08 -14.08 4.05
CA LEU A 57 -16.61 -14.12 4.03
C LEU A 57 -16.05 -12.79 3.51
N TYR A 58 -16.62 -12.24 2.42
CA TYR A 58 -16.20 -10.96 1.85
C TYR A 58 -16.33 -9.82 2.85
N LYS A 59 -17.53 -9.67 3.48
CA LYS A 59 -17.75 -8.66 4.52
C LYS A 59 -16.84 -8.84 5.73
N THR A 60 -16.59 -10.07 6.16
CA THR A 60 -15.71 -10.39 7.28
C THR A 60 -14.28 -9.97 6.99
N ILE A 61 -13.74 -10.32 5.81
CA ILE A 61 -12.39 -9.93 5.41
C ILE A 61 -12.29 -8.41 5.34
N LEU A 62 -13.20 -7.73 4.66
CA LEU A 62 -13.19 -6.27 4.57
C LEU A 62 -13.15 -5.61 5.96
N SER A 63 -14.02 -6.05 6.87
CA SER A 63 -14.08 -5.52 8.24
C SER A 63 -12.75 -5.67 8.98
N ARG A 64 -12.07 -6.83 8.84
CA ARG A 64 -10.76 -7.09 9.46
C ARG A 64 -9.64 -6.19 8.94
N PHE A 65 -9.79 -5.67 7.71
CA PHE A 65 -8.84 -4.73 7.10
C PHE A 65 -9.30 -3.27 7.15
N ASN A 66 -10.25 -2.93 8.04
CA ASN A 66 -10.78 -1.58 8.18
C ASN A 66 -11.42 -1.06 6.88
N MET A 67 -12.28 -1.90 6.29
CA MET A 67 -13.01 -1.63 5.06
C MET A 67 -14.45 -2.08 5.17
N GLU A 68 -15.34 -1.48 4.38
CA GLU A 68 -16.72 -1.96 4.16
C GLU A 68 -17.15 -1.65 2.73
N VAL A 69 -18.16 -2.36 2.21
CA VAL A 69 -18.81 -1.99 0.94
C VAL A 69 -19.84 -0.91 1.22
N ALA A 70 -19.57 0.32 0.75
CA ALA A 70 -20.49 1.44 0.90
C ALA A 70 -21.65 1.35 -0.09
N PHE A 71 -21.39 0.95 -1.33
CA PHE A 71 -22.36 0.78 -2.40
C PHE A 71 -22.03 -0.41 -3.30
N SER A 72 -23.03 -0.94 -3.99
CA SER A 72 -22.87 -1.95 -5.04
C SER A 72 -23.96 -1.81 -6.10
N GLU A 73 -23.64 -2.18 -7.33
CA GLU A 73 -24.57 -2.19 -8.48
C GLU A 73 -24.34 -3.48 -9.28
N PRO A 74 -25.35 -4.42 -9.35
CA PRO A 74 -26.54 -4.47 -8.50
C PRO A 74 -26.21 -4.61 -7.01
N ASP A 75 -27.21 -4.83 -6.15
CA ASP A 75 -26.96 -5.05 -4.72
C ASP A 75 -26.10 -6.29 -4.44
N LEU A 76 -25.42 -6.32 -3.29
CA LEU A 76 -24.52 -7.41 -2.93
C LEU A 76 -25.16 -8.81 -2.97
N PRO A 77 -26.39 -9.01 -2.40
CA PRO A 77 -27.06 -10.31 -2.52
C PRO A 77 -27.22 -10.77 -3.97
N THR A 78 -27.58 -9.87 -4.89
CA THR A 78 -27.72 -10.16 -6.32
C THR A 78 -26.39 -10.52 -6.96
N ILE A 79 -25.30 -9.78 -6.64
CA ILE A 79 -23.94 -10.07 -7.15
C ILE A 79 -23.52 -11.47 -6.75
N PHE A 80 -23.67 -11.84 -5.48
CA PHE A 80 -23.23 -13.14 -4.97
C PHE A 80 -24.13 -14.30 -5.39
N SER A 81 -25.46 -14.12 -5.37
CA SER A 81 -26.40 -15.20 -5.77
C SER A 81 -26.30 -15.58 -7.25
N ASN A 82 -25.88 -14.63 -8.09
CA ASN A 82 -25.69 -14.84 -9.52
C ASN A 82 -24.23 -15.16 -9.91
N ASN A 83 -23.34 -15.40 -8.93
CA ASN A 83 -21.93 -15.70 -9.14
C ASN A 83 -21.22 -14.67 -10.07
N MET A 84 -21.59 -13.39 -9.95
CA MET A 84 -21.08 -12.35 -10.87
C MET A 84 -19.60 -12.03 -10.67
N LEU A 85 -18.99 -12.50 -9.58
CA LEU A 85 -17.57 -12.34 -9.26
C LEU A 85 -16.71 -13.49 -9.79
N ASP A 86 -17.29 -14.53 -10.38
CA ASP A 86 -16.56 -15.70 -10.87
C ASP A 86 -15.49 -15.30 -11.91
N GLY A 87 -14.27 -15.78 -11.67
CA GLY A 87 -13.12 -15.51 -12.52
C GLY A 87 -12.47 -14.14 -12.34
N TYR A 88 -12.99 -13.31 -11.43
CA TYR A 88 -12.34 -12.06 -11.05
C TYR A 88 -11.42 -12.24 -9.85
N GLN A 89 -10.27 -11.54 -9.86
CA GLN A 89 -9.40 -11.36 -8.70
C GLN A 89 -9.62 -9.94 -8.17
N LEU A 90 -10.06 -9.82 -6.93
CA LEU A 90 -10.38 -8.54 -6.29
C LEU A 90 -9.24 -8.17 -5.32
N ASP A 91 -8.39 -7.23 -5.71
CA ASP A 91 -7.41 -6.66 -4.79
C ASP A 91 -8.11 -5.81 -3.72
N LEU A 92 -7.70 -5.90 -2.46
CA LEU A 92 -8.25 -5.05 -1.41
C LEU A 92 -7.71 -3.61 -1.56
N GLY A 93 -8.58 -2.69 -1.93
CA GLY A 93 -8.21 -1.30 -2.20
C GLY A 93 -7.52 -1.11 -3.55
N TYR A 94 -6.92 0.06 -3.73
CA TYR A 94 -6.18 0.39 -4.95
C TYR A 94 -4.68 0.16 -4.76
N HIS A 95 -4.05 -0.54 -5.69
CA HIS A 95 -2.63 -0.80 -5.67
C HIS A 95 -1.98 -0.58 -7.03
N ALA A 96 -0.97 0.30 -7.07
CA ALA A 96 -0.05 0.44 -8.19
C ALA A 96 1.39 0.22 -7.70
N ILE A 97 2.20 -0.47 -8.50
CA ILE A 97 3.61 -0.71 -8.19
C ILE A 97 4.43 0.47 -8.71
N GLY A 98 4.91 1.30 -7.80
CA GLY A 98 5.76 2.43 -8.14
C GLY A 98 7.11 1.98 -8.69
N GLY A 99 7.58 2.63 -9.78
CA GLY A 99 8.84 2.29 -10.46
C GLY A 99 8.73 1.17 -11.50
N GLY A 100 7.53 0.62 -11.74
CA GLY A 100 7.27 -0.35 -12.80
C GLY A 100 8.21 -1.56 -12.76
N VAL A 101 8.84 -1.91 -13.87
CA VAL A 101 9.79 -3.05 -13.96
C VAL A 101 11.03 -2.87 -13.09
N PHE A 102 11.42 -1.63 -12.75
CA PHE A 102 12.52 -1.31 -11.84
C PHE A 102 12.06 -1.16 -10.38
N SER A 103 10.87 -1.62 -10.06
CA SER A 103 10.31 -1.59 -8.71
C SER A 103 11.14 -2.39 -7.72
N ASN A 104 10.94 -2.10 -6.44
CA ASN A 104 11.55 -2.87 -5.37
C ASN A 104 11.08 -4.34 -5.36
N VAL A 105 9.89 -4.61 -5.89
CA VAL A 105 9.36 -5.98 -6.03
C VAL A 105 10.24 -6.78 -6.96
N ASN A 106 10.49 -6.31 -8.21
CA ASN A 106 11.36 -7.01 -9.14
C ASN A 106 12.81 -7.06 -8.66
N ASN A 107 13.29 -6.03 -7.99
CA ASN A 107 14.61 -6.06 -7.36
C ASN A 107 14.70 -7.14 -6.26
N LEU A 108 13.65 -7.36 -5.47
CA LEU A 108 13.60 -8.45 -4.50
C LEU A 108 13.55 -9.80 -5.23
N LEU A 109 12.63 -9.98 -6.16
CA LEU A 109 12.45 -11.25 -6.85
C LEU A 109 13.67 -11.65 -7.70
N SER A 110 14.39 -10.69 -8.29
CA SER A 110 15.65 -10.98 -9.00
C SER A 110 16.72 -11.59 -8.11
N GLN A 111 16.74 -11.23 -6.81
CA GLN A 111 17.64 -11.84 -5.84
C GLN A 111 17.27 -13.29 -5.50
N LEU A 112 16.06 -13.73 -5.91
CA LEU A 112 15.51 -15.07 -5.75
C LEU A 112 15.51 -15.85 -7.08
N ASN A 113 16.25 -15.39 -8.08
CA ASN A 113 16.24 -15.91 -9.45
C ASN A 113 14.84 -15.93 -10.10
N GLY A 114 14.00 -14.97 -9.72
CA GLY A 114 12.64 -14.79 -10.22
C GLY A 114 12.39 -13.38 -10.71
N HIS A 115 11.26 -13.18 -11.38
CA HIS A 115 10.72 -11.86 -11.74
C HIS A 115 9.19 -11.92 -11.85
N VAL A 116 8.59 -10.74 -11.90
CA VAL A 116 7.18 -10.54 -12.24
C VAL A 116 7.13 -9.57 -13.41
N ASP A 117 6.42 -9.95 -14.47
CA ASP A 117 6.13 -9.04 -15.58
C ASP A 117 5.19 -7.95 -15.09
N ILE A 118 5.53 -6.70 -15.33
CA ILE A 118 4.76 -5.55 -14.92
C ILE A 118 4.26 -4.80 -16.15
N LEU A 119 2.95 -4.64 -16.21
CA LEU A 119 2.28 -3.76 -17.15
C LEU A 119 2.52 -2.31 -16.71
N GLU A 120 3.34 -1.60 -17.45
CA GLU A 120 3.74 -0.24 -17.09
C GLU A 120 2.98 0.81 -17.86
N SER A 121 2.66 1.93 -17.21
CA SER A 121 2.02 3.07 -17.83
C SER A 121 2.58 4.41 -17.36
N TYR A 122 2.39 5.42 -18.22
CA TYR A 122 2.40 6.81 -17.80
C TYR A 122 1.03 7.21 -17.29
N VAL A 123 1.02 8.22 -16.45
CA VAL A 123 -0.22 8.85 -15.96
C VAL A 123 -0.76 9.87 -16.95
N GLY A 124 -2.08 9.87 -17.11
CA GLY A 124 -2.87 10.89 -17.78
C GLY A 124 -3.58 11.81 -16.79
N LEU A 125 -4.31 12.79 -17.32
CA LEU A 125 -5.15 13.72 -16.56
C LEU A 125 -6.53 13.80 -17.20
N ILE A 126 -7.57 13.53 -16.41
CA ILE A 126 -8.97 13.79 -16.79
C ILE A 126 -9.22 15.29 -16.67
N LYS A 127 -9.93 15.84 -17.63
CA LYS A 127 -10.38 17.22 -17.68
C LYS A 127 -11.91 17.26 -17.66
N GLU A 128 -12.46 18.42 -17.51
CA GLU A 128 -13.90 18.65 -17.64
C GLU A 128 -14.47 18.05 -18.94
N HIS A 129 -13.72 18.21 -20.05
CA HIS A 129 -14.05 17.62 -21.34
C HIS A 129 -12.86 16.77 -21.85
N GLY A 130 -12.98 15.42 -21.73
CA GLY A 130 -11.98 14.46 -22.20
C GLY A 130 -10.75 14.34 -21.28
N TYR A 131 -9.59 14.00 -21.86
CA TYR A 131 -8.37 13.74 -21.10
C TYR A 131 -7.09 14.07 -21.86
N ASN A 132 -6.00 14.26 -21.13
CA ASN A 132 -4.64 14.36 -21.66
C ASN A 132 -3.83 13.10 -21.28
N PHE A 133 -3.20 12.48 -22.28
CA PHE A 133 -2.27 11.38 -22.06
C PHE A 133 -1.05 11.48 -23.00
N PRO A 134 0.18 11.38 -22.50
CA PRO A 134 0.54 11.42 -21.07
C PRO A 134 0.33 12.82 -20.45
N PHE A 135 0.17 12.86 -19.12
CA PHE A 135 0.00 14.14 -18.39
C PHE A 135 1.19 15.09 -18.57
N LEU A 136 2.41 14.53 -18.52
CA LEU A 136 3.65 15.26 -18.73
C LEU A 136 4.18 15.03 -20.16
N SER A 137 4.23 16.08 -20.95
CA SER A 137 4.89 16.06 -22.25
C SER A 137 6.42 15.85 -22.10
N ARG A 138 7.11 15.54 -23.21
CA ARG A 138 8.60 15.45 -23.21
C ARG A 138 9.24 16.77 -22.73
N TRP A 139 8.71 17.92 -23.14
CA TRP A 139 9.19 19.24 -22.73
C TRP A 139 8.94 19.52 -21.24
N ASP A 140 7.80 19.09 -20.69
CA ASP A 140 7.54 19.21 -19.25
C ASP A 140 8.58 18.41 -18.45
N LYS A 141 8.88 17.18 -18.89
CA LYS A 141 9.88 16.32 -18.26
C LYS A 141 11.26 16.97 -18.25
N ILE A 142 11.70 17.56 -19.37
CA ILE A 142 12.97 18.27 -19.48
C ILE A 142 13.03 19.45 -18.50
N LYS A 143 11.97 20.25 -18.41
CA LYS A 143 11.89 21.41 -17.50
C LYS A 143 11.89 21.00 -16.02
N ILE A 144 11.32 19.86 -15.70
CA ILE A 144 11.22 19.36 -14.32
C ILE A 144 12.49 18.61 -13.89
N PHE A 145 13.25 18.06 -14.84
CA PHE A 145 14.40 17.19 -14.60
C PHE A 145 15.42 17.75 -13.61
N PRO A 146 15.83 19.03 -13.64
CA PRO A 146 16.76 19.59 -12.65
C PRO A 146 16.24 19.52 -11.22
N ASN A 147 14.92 19.71 -11.03
CA ASN A 147 14.28 19.61 -9.73
C ASN A 147 14.22 18.14 -9.24
N ILE A 148 13.93 17.21 -10.15
CA ILE A 148 13.97 15.77 -9.87
C ILE A 148 15.37 15.37 -9.41
N LEU A 149 16.44 15.80 -10.10
CA LEU A 149 17.82 15.52 -9.71
C LEU A 149 18.13 16.04 -8.30
N ARG A 150 17.74 17.28 -7.99
CA ARG A 150 17.92 17.85 -6.64
C ARG A 150 17.23 16.99 -5.57
N LEU A 151 16.05 16.45 -5.87
CA LEU A 151 15.31 15.57 -4.97
C LEU A 151 15.95 14.20 -4.78
N LEU A 152 16.43 13.59 -5.88
CA LEU A 152 17.10 12.30 -5.85
C LEU A 152 18.39 12.35 -5.01
N PHE A 153 19.12 13.45 -5.08
CA PHE A 153 20.38 13.66 -4.36
C PHE A 153 20.24 14.43 -3.04
N ALA A 154 19.02 14.80 -2.64
CA ALA A 154 18.81 15.46 -1.34
C ALA A 154 19.26 14.54 -0.19
N SER A 155 20.07 15.07 0.73
CA SER A 155 20.50 14.31 1.91
C SER A 155 19.32 14.03 2.84
N GLU A 156 19.39 12.98 3.65
CA GLU A 156 18.36 12.67 4.65
C GLU A 156 18.19 13.84 5.64
N ARG A 157 19.28 14.54 6.00
CA ARG A 157 19.20 15.77 6.83
C ARG A 157 18.36 16.86 6.16
N THR A 158 18.44 16.99 4.83
CA THR A 158 17.59 17.96 4.08
C THR A 158 16.14 17.55 4.12
N LEU A 159 15.84 16.26 3.91
CA LEU A 159 14.47 15.75 3.99
C LEU A 159 13.87 15.89 5.39
N GLN A 160 14.65 15.62 6.45
CA GLN A 160 14.21 15.80 7.83
C GLN A 160 13.83 17.25 8.15
N ARG A 161 14.56 18.24 7.59
CA ARG A 161 14.15 19.66 7.71
C ARG A 161 12.85 19.96 7.00
N LEU A 162 12.57 19.27 5.89
CA LEU A 162 11.36 19.41 5.10
C LEU A 162 10.18 18.61 5.66
N ASP A 163 10.40 17.72 6.64
CA ASP A 163 9.32 16.95 7.28
C ASP A 163 8.26 17.86 7.96
N LYS A 164 8.69 19.04 8.40
CA LYS A 164 7.80 20.04 9.04
C LYS A 164 7.34 21.16 8.10
N VAL A 165 7.67 21.10 6.83
CA VAL A 165 7.30 22.08 5.79
C VAL A 165 6.12 21.53 5.01
N SER A 166 5.03 22.28 4.91
CA SER A 166 3.86 21.85 4.13
C SER A 166 4.10 21.92 2.61
N ILE A 167 3.33 21.14 1.86
CA ILE A 167 3.36 21.25 0.40
C ILE A 167 2.84 22.59 -0.09
N THR A 168 1.89 23.21 0.61
CA THR A 168 1.42 24.57 0.29
C THR A 168 2.58 25.56 0.27
N GLU A 169 3.45 25.55 1.31
CA GLU A 169 4.65 26.40 1.32
C GLU A 169 5.59 26.10 0.14
N THR A 170 5.75 24.83 -0.19
CA THR A 170 6.56 24.40 -1.35
C THR A 170 5.96 24.86 -2.67
N ILE A 171 4.63 24.79 -2.82
CA ILE A 171 3.90 25.29 -4.01
C ILE A 171 4.03 26.81 -4.12
N HIS A 172 3.89 27.56 -3.03
CA HIS A 172 4.10 29.01 -3.03
C HIS A 172 5.49 29.39 -3.54
N LYS A 173 6.51 28.65 -3.15
CA LYS A 173 7.91 28.93 -3.52
C LYS A 173 8.27 28.49 -4.92
N TYR A 174 7.76 27.33 -5.39
CA TYR A 174 8.21 26.69 -6.64
C TYR A 174 7.10 26.42 -7.65
N GLY A 175 5.82 26.54 -7.27
CA GLY A 175 4.66 26.19 -8.08
C GLY A 175 4.25 27.30 -9.04
N LYS A 176 4.94 27.43 -10.18
CA LYS A 176 4.56 28.35 -11.24
C LYS A 176 3.95 27.61 -12.44
N GLY A 177 2.85 28.13 -13.01
CA GLY A 177 2.18 27.56 -14.19
C GLY A 177 1.82 26.08 -13.99
N LYS A 178 2.17 25.22 -14.94
CA LYS A 178 1.87 23.78 -14.90
C LYS A 178 2.50 23.05 -13.70
N MET A 179 3.62 23.58 -13.16
CA MET A 179 4.27 23.00 -11.99
C MET A 179 3.37 23.04 -10.75
N LYS A 180 2.53 24.08 -10.59
CA LYS A 180 1.55 24.15 -9.52
C LYS A 180 0.59 22.97 -9.58
N LEU A 181 -0.02 22.72 -10.74
CA LEU A 181 -0.94 21.60 -10.94
C LEU A 181 -0.27 20.24 -10.73
N ILE A 182 0.99 20.09 -11.18
CA ILE A 182 1.78 18.88 -10.96
C ILE A 182 1.97 18.62 -9.46
N LEU A 183 2.41 19.63 -8.71
CA LEU A 183 2.61 19.50 -7.27
C LEU A 183 1.28 19.24 -6.54
N GLU A 184 0.18 19.92 -6.93
CA GLU A 184 -1.15 19.72 -6.33
C GLU A 184 -1.64 18.28 -6.50
N ILE A 185 -1.55 17.71 -7.70
CA ILE A 185 -2.05 16.36 -7.99
C ILE A 185 -1.11 15.28 -7.42
N PHE A 186 0.18 15.37 -7.76
CA PHE A 186 1.10 14.28 -7.38
C PHE A 186 1.40 14.26 -5.89
N SER A 187 1.42 15.42 -5.21
CA SER A 187 1.59 15.40 -3.74
C SER A 187 0.43 14.68 -3.07
N ARG A 188 -0.82 14.97 -3.45
CA ARG A 188 -2.00 14.29 -2.92
C ARG A 188 -1.97 12.80 -3.25
N SER A 189 -1.76 12.44 -4.52
CA SER A 189 -1.75 11.03 -4.95
C SER A 189 -0.64 10.20 -4.32
N ILE A 190 0.55 10.78 -4.10
CA ILE A 190 1.71 10.09 -3.50
C ILE A 190 1.54 9.94 -1.99
N THR A 191 0.95 10.91 -1.34
CA THR A 191 0.75 10.90 0.12
C THR A 191 -0.60 10.35 0.53
N THR A 192 -1.53 10.21 -0.42
CA THR A 192 -2.94 9.86 -0.19
C THR A 192 -3.63 10.79 0.82
N VAL A 193 -3.28 12.10 0.77
CA VAL A 193 -3.82 13.16 1.61
C VAL A 193 -4.28 14.32 0.72
N ASN A 194 -5.51 14.81 0.89
CA ASN A 194 -6.03 15.93 0.08
C ASN A 194 -5.57 17.30 0.61
N ASN A 195 -5.44 17.46 1.90
CA ASN A 195 -5.08 18.74 2.50
C ASN A 195 -3.59 19.06 2.34
N LEU A 196 -3.27 19.96 1.38
CA LEU A 196 -1.89 20.35 1.07
C LEU A 196 -1.18 21.04 2.25
N ASP A 197 -1.93 21.69 3.15
CA ASP A 197 -1.35 22.34 4.34
C ASP A 197 -0.84 21.30 5.35
N ARG A 198 -1.41 20.10 5.35
CA ARG A 198 -1.00 18.99 6.20
C ARG A 198 0.09 18.12 5.59
N ILE A 199 0.20 18.02 4.26
CA ILE A 199 1.17 17.15 3.60
C ILE A 199 2.60 17.57 3.96
N SER A 200 3.40 16.65 4.51
CA SER A 200 4.83 16.83 4.73
C SER A 200 5.60 16.80 3.41
N THR A 201 6.30 17.89 3.11
CA THR A 201 7.17 17.99 1.93
C THR A 201 8.29 16.95 1.99
N GLY A 202 8.88 16.70 3.16
CA GLY A 202 9.94 15.71 3.33
C GLY A 202 9.45 14.28 3.07
N GLU A 203 8.30 13.90 3.63
CA GLU A 203 7.68 12.58 3.39
C GLU A 203 7.27 12.40 1.93
N MET A 204 6.70 13.42 1.30
CA MET A 204 6.34 13.39 -0.11
C MET A 204 7.58 13.16 -0.99
N PHE A 205 8.68 13.86 -0.74
CA PHE A 205 9.91 13.68 -1.50
C PHE A 205 10.59 12.33 -1.25
N ARG A 206 10.59 11.85 -0.01
CA ARG A 206 11.09 10.50 0.35
C ARG A 206 10.30 9.42 -0.37
N SER A 207 9.00 9.60 -0.50
CA SER A 207 8.10 8.70 -1.23
C SER A 207 8.37 8.70 -2.74
N GLN A 208 8.61 9.88 -3.34
CA GLN A 208 8.84 10.00 -4.79
C GLN A 208 10.12 9.34 -5.29
N ARG A 209 11.16 9.21 -4.45
CA ARG A 209 12.46 8.69 -4.89
C ARG A 209 12.36 7.34 -5.62
N ASN A 210 11.44 6.48 -5.20
CA ASN A 210 11.25 5.17 -5.84
C ASN A 210 10.49 5.24 -7.18
N LEU A 211 9.69 6.28 -7.40
CA LEU A 211 8.95 6.46 -8.65
C LEU A 211 9.86 6.84 -9.82
N TYR A 212 11.02 7.43 -9.54
CA TYR A 212 11.96 7.89 -10.57
C TYR A 212 13.04 6.88 -10.95
N ARG A 213 12.99 5.67 -10.40
CA ARG A 213 13.96 4.62 -10.74
C ARG A 213 13.73 4.02 -12.13
N GLY A 214 12.51 4.15 -12.67
CA GLY A 214 12.13 3.63 -13.98
C GLY A 214 11.74 4.70 -14.98
N SER A 215 11.61 4.30 -16.26
CA SER A 215 11.09 5.17 -17.33
C SER A 215 9.62 5.49 -17.16
N LYS A 216 8.87 4.65 -16.47
CA LYS A 216 7.44 4.79 -16.21
C LYS A 216 7.17 4.73 -14.70
N PRO A 217 6.35 5.66 -14.16
CA PRO A 217 6.22 5.84 -12.73
C PRO A 217 5.42 4.76 -12.00
N VAL A 218 4.52 4.09 -12.69
CA VAL A 218 3.58 3.11 -12.12
C VAL A 218 3.42 1.89 -13.02
N GLY A 219 3.03 0.78 -12.42
CA GLY A 219 2.72 -0.45 -13.11
C GLY A 219 1.79 -1.36 -12.31
N TYR A 220 1.29 -2.40 -12.96
CA TYR A 220 0.47 -3.44 -12.35
C TYR A 220 1.03 -4.82 -12.75
N PRO A 221 1.12 -5.79 -11.82
CA PRO A 221 1.71 -7.08 -12.13
C PRO A 221 0.79 -7.90 -13.04
N LYS A 222 1.36 -8.56 -14.04
CA LYS A 222 0.64 -9.60 -14.76
C LYS A 222 0.27 -10.71 -13.77
N ARG A 223 -0.94 -11.23 -13.87
CA ARG A 223 -1.57 -12.21 -12.96
C ARG A 223 -1.94 -11.65 -11.57
N GLY A 224 -2.01 -10.31 -11.41
CA GLY A 224 -2.45 -9.67 -10.18
C GLY A 224 -1.45 -9.74 -9.03
N LEU A 225 -1.82 -9.12 -7.90
CA LEU A 225 -0.97 -9.05 -6.70
C LEU A 225 -0.75 -10.41 -6.04
N ALA A 226 -1.75 -11.29 -6.08
CA ALA A 226 -1.67 -12.65 -5.53
C ALA A 226 -0.46 -13.42 -6.06
N PHE A 227 -0.06 -13.16 -7.31
CA PHE A 227 1.10 -13.81 -7.92
C PHE A 227 2.43 -13.43 -7.24
N ILE A 228 2.56 -12.17 -6.80
CA ILE A 228 3.74 -11.71 -6.02
C ILE A 228 3.78 -12.43 -4.67
N HIS A 229 2.65 -12.45 -3.95
CA HIS A 229 2.58 -13.12 -2.65
C HIS A 229 2.91 -14.60 -2.77
N LYS A 230 2.33 -15.28 -3.76
CA LYS A 230 2.62 -16.69 -4.03
C LYS A 230 4.10 -16.93 -4.28
N LYS A 231 4.78 -16.10 -5.08
CA LYS A 231 6.23 -16.24 -5.33
C LYS A 231 7.06 -16.14 -4.04
N LEU A 232 6.72 -15.23 -3.14
CA LEU A 232 7.41 -15.10 -1.86
C LEU A 232 7.12 -16.29 -0.93
N VAL A 233 5.87 -16.72 -0.83
CA VAL A 233 5.46 -17.90 -0.05
C VAL A 233 6.17 -19.15 -0.56
N ASP A 234 6.15 -19.40 -1.86
CA ASP A 234 6.82 -20.55 -2.49
C ASP A 234 8.33 -20.56 -2.17
N TYR A 235 8.98 -19.39 -2.22
CA TYR A 235 10.39 -19.27 -1.85
C TYR A 235 10.62 -19.57 -0.36
N ILE A 236 9.88 -18.92 0.55
CA ILE A 236 10.01 -19.10 1.99
C ILE A 236 9.87 -20.58 2.37
N THR A 237 8.84 -21.24 1.87
CA THR A 237 8.58 -22.66 2.19
C THR A 237 9.63 -23.59 1.57
N SER A 238 10.10 -23.33 0.34
CA SER A 238 11.15 -24.11 -0.31
C SER A 238 12.50 -24.03 0.40
N GLN A 239 12.75 -22.95 1.13
CA GLN A 239 13.97 -22.73 1.89
C GLN A 239 13.83 -23.13 3.37
N GLY A 240 12.75 -23.81 3.76
CA GLY A 240 12.53 -24.34 5.11
C GLY A 240 11.90 -23.36 6.11
N GLY A 241 11.50 -22.16 5.67
CA GLY A 241 10.71 -21.23 6.49
C GLY A 241 9.29 -21.75 6.73
N THR A 242 8.72 -21.39 7.86
CA THR A 242 7.38 -21.81 8.26
C THR A 242 6.39 -20.65 8.12
N ILE A 243 5.24 -20.89 7.46
CA ILE A 243 4.12 -19.94 7.41
C ILE A 243 2.89 -20.64 8.00
N ARG A 244 2.31 -20.06 9.04
CA ARG A 244 1.10 -20.53 9.70
C ARG A 244 -0.04 -19.57 9.43
N LEU A 245 -0.88 -19.91 8.45
CA LEU A 245 -2.10 -19.19 8.12
C LEU A 245 -3.22 -19.56 9.09
N GLY A 246 -4.28 -18.74 9.19
CA GLY A 246 -5.40 -18.95 10.13
C GLY A 246 -4.95 -18.98 11.59
N THR A 247 -3.76 -18.43 11.90
CA THR A 247 -3.11 -18.59 13.19
C THR A 247 -2.78 -17.22 13.79
N PRO A 248 -3.74 -16.55 14.46
CA PRO A 248 -3.52 -15.27 15.09
C PRO A 248 -2.54 -15.35 16.25
N VAL A 249 -1.61 -14.41 16.33
CA VAL A 249 -0.83 -14.16 17.55
C VAL A 249 -1.74 -13.43 18.54
N GLU A 250 -1.82 -13.95 19.76
CA GLU A 250 -2.65 -13.40 20.83
C GLU A 250 -1.89 -12.36 21.66
N LYS A 251 -0.59 -12.59 21.84
CA LYS A 251 0.26 -11.71 22.66
C LYS A 251 1.73 -11.80 22.27
N ILE A 252 2.43 -10.66 22.32
CA ILE A 252 3.89 -10.58 22.31
C ILE A 252 4.37 -10.70 23.76
N ARG A 253 5.20 -11.69 24.04
CA ARG A 253 5.76 -11.95 25.37
C ARG A 253 6.98 -11.06 25.58
N ILE A 254 6.92 -10.22 26.61
CA ILE A 254 7.98 -9.30 26.97
C ILE A 254 8.39 -9.60 28.42
N GLN A 255 9.69 -9.80 28.65
CA GLN A 255 10.29 -10.02 29.96
C GLN A 255 11.52 -9.14 30.11
N ASP A 256 11.62 -8.42 31.21
CA ASP A 256 12.76 -7.53 31.53
C ASP A 256 13.10 -6.53 30.39
N GLY A 257 12.08 -5.97 29.74
CA GLY A 257 12.25 -5.01 28.64
C GLY A 257 12.64 -5.62 27.29
N LYS A 258 12.57 -6.96 27.16
CA LYS A 258 12.97 -7.70 25.97
C LYS A 258 11.84 -8.60 25.47
N ALA A 259 11.60 -8.64 24.16
CA ALA A 259 10.71 -9.62 23.54
C ALA A 259 11.38 -10.99 23.56
N VAL A 260 10.67 -12.00 24.10
CA VAL A 260 11.15 -13.37 24.25
C VAL A 260 10.32 -14.39 23.48
N GLY A 261 9.27 -13.96 22.78
CA GLY A 261 8.42 -14.82 21.98
C GLY A 261 6.99 -14.32 21.86
N VAL A 262 6.09 -15.21 21.50
CA VAL A 262 4.66 -14.94 21.30
C VAL A 262 3.78 -15.97 21.96
N GLN A 263 2.49 -15.63 22.17
CA GLN A 263 1.45 -16.56 22.56
C GLN A 263 0.53 -16.82 21.37
N VAL A 264 0.24 -18.10 21.10
CA VAL A 264 -0.59 -18.57 19.99
C VAL A 264 -1.42 -19.76 20.46
N GLY A 265 -2.75 -19.68 20.34
CA GLY A 265 -3.66 -20.73 20.81
C GLY A 265 -3.48 -21.05 22.30
N GLY A 266 -3.25 -20.02 23.11
CA GLY A 266 -3.00 -20.13 24.55
C GLY A 266 -1.64 -20.73 24.93
N LYS A 267 -0.76 -21.03 23.94
CA LYS A 267 0.58 -21.60 24.17
C LYS A 267 1.67 -20.57 23.95
N ASP A 268 2.62 -20.55 24.84
CA ASP A 268 3.84 -19.74 24.74
C ASP A 268 4.84 -20.41 23.79
N ILE A 269 5.37 -19.63 22.84
CA ILE A 269 6.39 -20.06 21.89
C ILE A 269 7.55 -19.05 21.97
N ASP A 270 8.75 -19.57 22.23
CA ASP A 270 9.94 -18.75 22.40
C ASP A 270 10.61 -18.42 21.07
N PHE A 271 11.03 -17.17 20.92
CA PHE A 271 11.78 -16.64 19.79
C PHE A 271 12.83 -15.64 20.27
N ASP A 272 13.98 -15.60 19.59
CA ASP A 272 15.06 -14.66 19.89
C ASP A 272 14.73 -13.23 19.45
N VAL A 273 13.94 -13.10 18.37
CA VAL A 273 13.50 -11.82 17.78
C VAL A 273 12.04 -11.92 17.39
N VAL A 274 11.28 -10.87 17.65
CA VAL A 274 9.88 -10.70 17.21
C VAL A 274 9.77 -9.49 16.30
N ILE A 275 9.21 -9.68 15.11
CA ILE A 275 9.00 -8.66 14.10
C ILE A 275 7.50 -8.49 13.88
N SER A 276 6.98 -7.32 14.19
CA SER A 276 5.58 -6.98 13.94
C SER A 276 5.44 -6.30 12.57
N SER A 277 4.65 -6.89 11.67
CA SER A 277 4.30 -6.32 10.38
C SER A 277 2.81 -5.90 10.28
N ILE A 278 2.16 -5.73 11.44
CA ILE A 278 0.81 -5.16 11.57
C ILE A 278 0.87 -3.63 11.57
N LEU A 279 -0.29 -2.98 11.56
CA LEU A 279 -0.35 -1.53 11.76
C LEU A 279 0.24 -1.16 13.12
N ILE A 280 1.06 -0.11 13.16
CA ILE A 280 1.71 0.31 14.42
C ILE A 280 0.70 0.74 15.48
N GLN A 281 -0.44 1.27 15.08
CA GLN A 281 -1.55 1.65 15.96
C GLN A 281 -2.12 0.42 16.70
N ASP A 282 -2.03 -0.75 16.10
CA ASP A 282 -2.55 -2.01 16.64
C ASP A 282 -1.51 -2.76 17.48
N LEU A 283 -0.25 -2.29 17.56
CA LEU A 283 0.83 -2.97 18.29
C LEU A 283 0.44 -3.28 19.73
N PHE A 284 -0.22 -2.34 20.41
CA PHE A 284 -0.59 -2.47 21.82
C PHE A 284 -1.81 -3.37 22.06
N SER A 285 -2.45 -3.89 21.00
CA SER A 285 -3.41 -4.98 21.13
C SER A 285 -2.71 -6.33 21.38
N LEU A 286 -1.44 -6.44 20.99
CA LEU A 286 -0.62 -7.65 21.15
C LEU A 286 0.47 -7.49 22.22
N ALA A 287 0.97 -6.28 22.46
CA ALA A 287 2.02 -5.99 23.42
C ALA A 287 1.47 -5.11 24.56
N ASP A 288 1.66 -5.52 25.82
CA ASP A 288 1.22 -4.72 26.95
C ASP A 288 1.93 -3.36 26.94
N SER A 289 1.15 -2.29 26.84
CA SER A 289 1.63 -0.90 26.76
C SER A 289 2.52 -0.48 27.95
N LYS A 290 2.39 -1.16 29.11
CA LYS A 290 3.23 -0.92 30.28
C LYS A 290 4.72 -1.20 30.07
N ASN A 291 5.05 -2.01 29.05
CA ASN A 291 6.44 -2.32 28.68
C ASN A 291 7.10 -1.21 27.84
N PHE A 292 6.37 -0.14 27.52
CA PHE A 292 6.85 0.94 26.66
C PHE A 292 6.80 2.29 27.40
N PRO A 293 7.68 3.24 27.07
CA PRO A 293 7.55 4.61 27.55
C PRO A 293 6.19 5.20 27.16
N LYS A 294 5.56 5.91 28.07
CA LYS A 294 4.23 6.51 27.84
C LYS A 294 4.20 7.39 26.60
N GLU A 295 5.24 8.17 26.36
CA GLU A 295 5.36 9.05 25.19
C GLU A 295 5.32 8.25 23.88
N PHE A 296 5.96 7.07 23.85
CA PHE A 296 5.92 6.18 22.69
C PHE A 296 4.50 5.64 22.46
N VAL A 297 3.83 5.17 23.51
CA VAL A 297 2.45 4.69 23.42
C VAL A 297 1.52 5.79 22.91
N ASP A 298 1.57 6.96 23.52
CA ASP A 298 0.76 8.11 23.16
C ASP A 298 1.01 8.57 21.72
N GLN A 299 2.25 8.52 21.26
CA GLN A 299 2.60 8.88 19.89
C GLN A 299 2.06 7.85 18.89
N MET A 300 2.28 6.55 19.13
CA MET A 300 1.87 5.51 18.18
C MET A 300 0.35 5.36 18.08
N THR A 301 -0.37 5.49 19.18
CA THR A 301 -1.83 5.39 19.18
C THR A 301 -2.54 6.59 18.55
N ARG A 302 -1.87 7.75 18.46
CA ARG A 302 -2.41 8.94 17.79
C ARG A 302 -2.15 8.97 16.29
N LEU A 303 -1.32 8.08 15.76
CA LEU A 303 -1.03 8.07 14.34
C LEU A 303 -2.30 7.75 13.54
N GLU A 304 -2.57 8.58 12.57
CA GLU A 304 -3.71 8.42 11.67
C GLU A 304 -3.26 7.80 10.34
N GLY A 305 -4.08 6.90 9.79
CA GLY A 305 -3.94 6.44 8.42
C GLY A 305 -4.59 7.39 7.43
N THR A 306 -4.69 6.97 6.17
CA THR A 306 -5.43 7.70 5.14
C THR A 306 -6.69 6.93 4.75
N GLY A 307 -7.71 7.64 4.30
CA GLY A 307 -8.96 7.06 3.83
C GLY A 307 -9.13 7.14 2.32
N SER A 308 -10.06 6.36 1.82
CA SER A 308 -10.43 6.36 0.41
C SER A 308 -11.81 5.74 0.20
N LEU A 309 -12.54 6.22 -0.81
CA LEU A 309 -13.57 5.43 -1.47
C LEU A 309 -12.96 4.87 -2.76
N CYS A 310 -12.95 3.54 -2.89
CA CYS A 310 -12.54 2.85 -4.10
C CYS A 310 -13.76 2.44 -4.93
N ALA A 311 -13.55 2.14 -6.19
CA ALA A 311 -14.55 1.52 -7.06
C ALA A 311 -13.90 0.44 -7.93
N TYR A 312 -14.61 -0.66 -8.08
CA TYR A 312 -14.32 -1.73 -9.03
C TYR A 312 -15.48 -1.78 -10.01
N TYR A 313 -15.19 -1.57 -11.30
CA TYR A 313 -16.19 -1.65 -12.36
C TYR A 313 -15.84 -2.83 -13.27
N ALA A 314 -16.68 -3.86 -13.26
CA ALA A 314 -16.60 -4.92 -14.25
C ALA A 314 -17.34 -4.46 -15.51
N LEU A 315 -16.64 -4.33 -16.61
CA LEU A 315 -17.16 -3.84 -17.88
C LEU A 315 -17.07 -4.92 -18.97
N ARG A 316 -18.07 -4.97 -19.84
CA ARG A 316 -18.03 -5.82 -21.07
C ARG A 316 -17.15 -5.23 -22.14
N GLU A 317 -16.99 -3.92 -22.16
CA GLU A 317 -16.23 -3.20 -23.17
C GLU A 317 -15.47 -2.02 -22.57
N VAL A 318 -14.22 -1.87 -22.99
CA VAL A 318 -13.37 -0.71 -22.67
C VAL A 318 -12.67 -0.29 -23.96
N PRO A 319 -12.69 0.99 -24.34
CA PRO A 319 -11.94 1.48 -25.49
C PRO A 319 -10.46 1.06 -25.42
N SER A 320 -9.96 0.41 -26.47
CA SER A 320 -8.59 -0.11 -26.51
C SER A 320 -7.53 0.97 -26.26
N GLY A 321 -7.85 2.21 -26.62
CA GLY A 321 -7.00 3.37 -26.34
C GLY A 321 -6.82 3.71 -24.86
N LEU A 322 -7.64 3.16 -23.96
CA LEU A 322 -7.53 3.39 -22.50
C LEU A 322 -6.80 2.24 -21.79
N LEU A 323 -6.82 1.02 -22.36
CA LEU A 323 -6.22 -0.17 -21.73
C LEU A 323 -4.73 0.07 -21.39
N GLY A 324 -4.33 -0.38 -20.21
CA GLY A 324 -2.98 -0.21 -19.70
C GLY A 324 -2.61 1.22 -19.31
N LYS A 325 -3.57 2.13 -19.14
CA LYS A 325 -3.34 3.52 -18.77
C LYS A 325 -3.98 3.88 -17.46
N THR A 326 -3.47 4.95 -16.85
CA THR A 326 -3.96 5.49 -15.58
C THR A 326 -4.20 6.99 -15.71
N PHE A 327 -5.31 7.47 -15.17
CA PHE A 327 -5.72 8.85 -15.29
C PHE A 327 -6.06 9.46 -13.93
N HIS A 328 -5.31 10.47 -13.52
CA HIS A 328 -5.67 11.29 -12.37
C HIS A 328 -6.81 12.24 -12.69
N PHE A 329 -7.57 12.62 -11.67
CA PHE A 329 -8.47 13.76 -11.68
C PHE A 329 -8.29 14.62 -10.43
N ILE A 330 -8.72 15.85 -10.49
CA ILE A 330 -8.85 16.76 -9.35
C ILE A 330 -10.18 17.50 -9.48
N GLU A 331 -11.03 17.33 -8.47
CA GLU A 331 -12.31 18.03 -8.36
C GLU A 331 -12.21 19.08 -7.26
N ARG A 332 -12.62 20.29 -7.60
CA ARG A 332 -12.43 21.46 -6.73
C ARG A 332 -13.64 21.68 -5.84
N ASN A 333 -13.38 22.13 -4.60
CA ASN A 333 -14.42 22.57 -3.66
C ASN A 333 -15.49 21.49 -3.36
N ILE A 334 -15.06 20.24 -3.17
CA ILE A 334 -15.96 19.10 -2.92
C ILE A 334 -16.39 19.00 -1.45
N GLY A 335 -15.72 19.74 -0.57
CA GLY A 335 -16.03 19.70 0.88
C GLY A 335 -15.29 18.61 1.66
N VAL A 336 -14.29 17.94 1.05
CA VAL A 336 -13.34 17.08 1.76
C VAL A 336 -12.28 17.91 2.49
N ASP A 337 -11.54 17.31 3.40
CA ASP A 337 -10.40 17.96 4.08
C ASP A 337 -9.42 18.55 3.06
N GLY A 338 -9.16 19.85 3.15
CA GLY A 338 -8.40 20.60 2.16
C GLY A 338 -9.20 21.09 0.94
N GLY A 339 -10.51 20.87 0.90
CA GLY A 339 -11.47 21.40 -0.08
C GLY A 339 -11.55 20.62 -1.39
N ASP A 340 -10.41 20.22 -1.95
CA ASP A 340 -10.30 19.56 -3.26
C ASP A 340 -10.13 18.04 -3.10
N ALA A 341 -10.80 17.26 -3.95
CA ALA A 341 -10.64 15.81 -4.00
C ALA A 341 -9.76 15.39 -5.19
N VAL A 342 -8.73 14.61 -4.92
CA VAL A 342 -7.91 13.96 -5.95
C VAL A 342 -8.22 12.46 -5.97
N GLY A 343 -8.29 11.93 -7.16
CA GLY A 343 -8.48 10.50 -7.38
C GLY A 343 -7.86 10.04 -8.69
N MET A 344 -8.14 8.79 -9.02
CA MET A 344 -7.57 8.13 -10.19
C MET A 344 -8.52 7.09 -10.76
N VAL A 345 -8.55 6.96 -12.09
CA VAL A 345 -9.18 5.84 -12.81
C VAL A 345 -8.07 5.06 -13.49
N ASP A 346 -8.00 3.78 -13.21
CA ASP A 346 -6.92 2.89 -13.65
C ASP A 346 -7.42 1.78 -14.58
N PHE A 347 -6.83 1.73 -15.76
CA PHE A 347 -7.04 0.69 -16.76
C PHE A 347 -5.82 -0.26 -16.90
N MET A 348 -4.81 -0.15 -16.03
CA MET A 348 -3.69 -1.12 -16.05
C MET A 348 -4.19 -2.49 -15.63
N ALA A 349 -4.97 -2.55 -14.55
CA ALA A 349 -5.63 -3.77 -14.08
C ALA A 349 -6.65 -4.32 -15.11
N ALA A 350 -7.29 -3.44 -15.89
CA ALA A 350 -8.21 -3.82 -16.95
C ALA A 350 -7.53 -4.36 -18.22
N HIS A 351 -6.20 -4.27 -18.33
CA HIS A 351 -5.49 -4.86 -19.47
C HIS A 351 -5.66 -6.38 -19.46
N PRO A 352 -5.99 -7.05 -20.61
CA PRO A 352 -6.22 -8.49 -20.65
C PRO A 352 -5.07 -9.33 -20.10
N GLU A 353 -3.83 -8.87 -20.25
CA GLU A 353 -2.65 -9.54 -19.70
C GLU A 353 -2.52 -9.42 -18.16
N SER A 354 -3.36 -8.64 -17.49
CA SER A 354 -3.39 -8.61 -16.02
C SER A 354 -3.86 -9.94 -15.44
N GLY A 355 -4.74 -10.65 -16.18
CA GLY A 355 -5.25 -11.96 -15.79
C GLY A 355 -6.15 -11.93 -14.55
N ILE A 356 -6.72 -10.78 -14.20
CA ILE A 356 -7.57 -10.62 -13.01
C ILE A 356 -9.06 -10.53 -13.32
N SER A 357 -9.44 -10.71 -14.59
CA SER A 357 -10.84 -10.74 -15.05
C SER A 357 -11.05 -11.86 -16.04
N PRO A 358 -12.29 -12.38 -16.19
CA PRO A 358 -12.62 -13.36 -17.23
C PRO A 358 -12.34 -12.83 -18.63
N HIS A 359 -12.11 -13.74 -19.57
CA HIS A 359 -11.89 -13.39 -20.98
C HIS A 359 -13.07 -12.58 -21.54
N GLY A 360 -12.78 -11.45 -22.19
CA GLY A 360 -13.80 -10.54 -22.72
C GLY A 360 -14.46 -9.63 -21.70
N CYS A 361 -13.98 -9.65 -20.45
CA CYS A 361 -14.39 -8.72 -19.39
C CYS A 361 -13.19 -7.92 -18.89
N TYR A 362 -13.47 -6.72 -18.37
CA TYR A 362 -12.45 -5.77 -17.93
C TYR A 362 -12.75 -5.29 -16.51
N LEU A 363 -11.78 -5.37 -15.62
CA LEU A 363 -11.90 -4.84 -14.27
C LEU A 363 -11.19 -3.48 -14.17
N VAL A 364 -11.97 -2.39 -14.24
CA VAL A 364 -11.46 -1.03 -14.07
C VAL A 364 -11.48 -0.70 -12.58
N GLN A 365 -10.35 -0.22 -12.08
CA GLN A 365 -10.21 0.22 -10.69
C GLN A 365 -10.18 1.74 -10.62
N SER A 366 -10.80 2.30 -9.60
CA SER A 366 -10.77 3.73 -9.34
C SER A 366 -10.73 4.00 -7.84
N TYR A 367 -10.22 5.15 -7.45
CA TYR A 367 -10.33 5.62 -6.07
C TYR A 367 -10.32 7.13 -5.98
N VAL A 368 -10.87 7.65 -4.90
CA VAL A 368 -10.76 9.04 -4.48
C VAL A 368 -10.29 9.11 -3.05
N ILE A 369 -9.35 10.02 -2.80
CA ILE A 369 -8.73 10.23 -1.49
C ILE A 369 -9.70 10.93 -0.55
N CYS A 370 -9.74 10.50 0.71
CA CYS A 370 -10.43 11.18 1.80
C CYS A 370 -9.71 10.87 3.13
N THR A 371 -10.18 11.45 4.22
CA THR A 371 -9.74 11.07 5.56
C THR A 371 -10.46 9.80 6.04
N PRO A 372 -9.94 9.08 7.06
CA PRO A 372 -10.66 7.95 7.67
C PRO A 372 -12.04 8.32 8.22
N GLN A 373 -12.24 9.55 8.67
CA GLN A 373 -13.51 10.04 9.17
C GLN A 373 -14.50 10.29 8.02
N GLU A 374 -14.03 10.89 6.94
CA GLU A 374 -14.81 11.11 5.72
C GLU A 374 -15.21 9.79 5.06
N ALA A 375 -14.32 8.81 5.05
CA ALA A 375 -14.59 7.46 4.56
C ALA A 375 -15.74 6.75 5.30
N ARG A 376 -16.03 7.15 6.55
CA ARG A 376 -17.16 6.65 7.36
C ARG A 376 -18.42 7.52 7.25
N ASN A 377 -18.34 8.69 6.64
CA ASN A 377 -19.47 9.61 6.50
C ASN A 377 -20.36 9.21 5.31
N LYS A 378 -21.54 8.68 5.58
CA LYS A 378 -22.48 8.16 4.56
C LYS A 378 -22.88 9.20 3.50
N THR A 379 -23.07 10.45 3.90
CA THR A 379 -23.42 11.54 2.96
C THR A 379 -22.25 11.81 2.01
N LEU A 380 -21.05 11.91 2.55
CA LEU A 380 -19.85 12.16 1.76
C LEU A 380 -19.49 10.97 0.86
N GLN A 381 -19.68 9.73 1.32
CA GLN A 381 -19.54 8.53 0.49
C GLN A 381 -20.35 8.61 -0.80
N GLY A 382 -21.62 9.11 -0.73
CA GLY A 382 -22.46 9.34 -1.91
C GLY A 382 -21.82 10.35 -2.89
N THR A 383 -21.37 11.51 -2.38
CA THR A 383 -20.67 12.51 -3.20
C THR A 383 -19.42 11.93 -3.85
N LEU A 384 -18.60 11.19 -3.10
CA LEU A 384 -17.38 10.58 -3.60
C LEU A 384 -17.66 9.49 -4.65
N LYS A 385 -18.74 8.69 -4.48
CA LYS A 385 -19.21 7.74 -5.50
C LYS A 385 -19.54 8.45 -6.80
N ASP A 386 -20.33 9.53 -6.72
CA ASP A 386 -20.73 10.31 -7.89
C ASP A 386 -19.52 10.89 -8.63
N LEU A 387 -18.47 11.32 -7.89
CA LEU A 387 -17.21 11.77 -8.49
C LEU A 387 -16.49 10.66 -9.25
N LEU A 388 -16.42 9.44 -8.68
CA LEU A 388 -15.82 8.30 -9.37
C LEU A 388 -16.56 7.98 -10.65
N ASP A 389 -17.89 7.91 -10.58
CA ASP A 389 -18.76 7.62 -11.73
C ASP A 389 -18.67 8.70 -12.82
N GLN A 390 -18.65 9.97 -12.43
CA GLN A 390 -18.49 11.09 -13.37
C GLN A 390 -17.13 11.06 -14.09
N ASN A 391 -16.06 10.77 -13.36
CA ASN A 391 -14.73 10.71 -13.94
C ASN A 391 -14.55 9.50 -14.87
N LEU A 392 -15.16 8.34 -14.53
CA LEU A 392 -15.24 7.23 -15.46
C LEU A 392 -16.06 7.59 -16.72
N CYS A 393 -17.20 8.27 -16.54
CA CYS A 393 -18.04 8.75 -17.66
C CYS A 393 -17.30 9.72 -18.59
N ARG A 394 -16.41 10.58 -18.08
CA ARG A 394 -15.57 11.47 -18.91
C ARG A 394 -14.58 10.69 -19.79
N LEU A 395 -14.19 9.49 -19.39
CA LEU A 395 -13.30 8.59 -20.16
C LEU A 395 -14.10 7.66 -21.07
N ILE A 396 -15.22 7.14 -20.60
CA ILE A 396 -16.12 6.24 -21.32
C ILE A 396 -17.55 6.76 -21.15
N PRO A 397 -18.05 7.63 -22.03
CA PRO A 397 -19.36 8.27 -21.87
C PRO A 397 -20.52 7.29 -21.67
N GLU A 398 -20.48 6.15 -22.33
CA GLU A 398 -21.54 5.13 -22.30
C GLU A 398 -21.22 3.96 -21.35
N TYR A 399 -20.28 4.12 -20.39
CA TYR A 399 -19.82 3.01 -19.54
C TYR A 399 -20.97 2.26 -18.82
N LYS A 400 -22.07 2.96 -18.47
CA LYS A 400 -23.23 2.36 -17.80
C LYS A 400 -23.91 1.26 -18.62
N GLN A 401 -23.83 1.32 -19.94
CA GLN A 401 -24.37 0.29 -20.85
C GLN A 401 -23.50 -0.98 -20.85
N HIS A 402 -22.25 -0.87 -20.41
CA HIS A 402 -21.25 -1.93 -20.41
C HIS A 402 -21.00 -2.50 -19.00
N VAL A 403 -21.55 -1.90 -17.93
CA VAL A 403 -21.36 -2.38 -16.54
C VAL A 403 -22.05 -3.74 -16.37
N LEU A 404 -21.28 -4.70 -15.90
CA LEU A 404 -21.77 -6.00 -15.40
C LEU A 404 -22.10 -5.90 -13.93
N TRP A 405 -21.19 -5.35 -13.16
CA TRP A 405 -21.34 -5.03 -11.75
C TRP A 405 -20.35 -3.95 -11.33
N ALA A 406 -20.66 -3.27 -10.23
CA ALA A 406 -19.75 -2.34 -9.58
C ALA A 406 -19.79 -2.53 -8.06
N LEU A 407 -18.61 -2.42 -7.42
CA LEU A 407 -18.45 -2.43 -5.96
C LEU A 407 -17.72 -1.16 -5.53
N TYR A 408 -18.18 -0.55 -4.44
CA TYR A 408 -17.58 0.69 -3.91
C TYR A 408 -17.17 0.47 -2.45
N PRO A 409 -16.00 -0.17 -2.21
CA PRO A 409 -15.47 -0.29 -0.85
C PRO A 409 -14.91 1.04 -0.36
N THR A 410 -15.22 1.37 0.88
CA THR A 410 -14.61 2.46 1.64
C THR A 410 -13.51 1.88 2.53
N ILE A 411 -12.40 2.63 2.69
CA ILE A 411 -11.18 2.18 3.33
C ILE A 411 -10.73 3.24 4.33
N TRP A 412 -10.31 2.81 5.53
CA TRP A 412 -9.88 3.71 6.61
C TRP A 412 -8.38 3.71 6.89
N HIS A 413 -7.63 2.80 6.24
CA HIS A 413 -6.18 2.70 6.29
C HIS A 413 -5.61 2.31 4.91
N LEU A 414 -5.83 3.18 3.90
CA LEU A 414 -5.23 2.99 2.57
C LEU A 414 -3.70 3.04 2.68
N ASP A 415 -3.12 4.10 3.29
CA ASP A 415 -1.78 4.08 3.86
C ASP A 415 -1.89 3.87 5.38
N GLY A 416 -0.99 3.09 5.96
CA GLY A 416 -0.99 2.76 7.39
C GLY A 416 -0.76 3.98 8.29
N VAL A 417 0.03 4.95 7.82
CA VAL A 417 0.25 6.24 8.49
C VAL A 417 0.30 7.34 7.44
N ALA A 418 -0.55 8.35 7.59
CA ALA A 418 -0.61 9.50 6.71
C ALA A 418 0.70 10.30 6.74
N LYS A 419 1.14 10.76 5.57
CA LYS A 419 2.41 11.49 5.37
C LYS A 419 2.22 13.00 5.61
N THR A 420 1.87 13.35 6.84
CA THR A 420 1.56 14.72 7.25
C THR A 420 2.62 15.28 8.20
N ILE A 421 2.65 16.62 8.36
CA ILE A 421 3.62 17.33 9.21
C ILE A 421 3.46 17.02 10.70
N ASP A 422 2.28 16.60 11.10
CA ASP A 422 1.87 16.28 12.47
C ASP A 422 1.94 14.77 12.78
N ASN A 423 2.09 13.94 11.77
CA ASN A 423 2.04 12.47 11.84
C ASN A 423 3.44 11.87 11.64
N VAL A 424 4.24 11.89 12.70
CA VAL A 424 5.65 11.44 12.61
C VAL A 424 5.71 9.92 12.67
N LYS A 425 6.06 9.30 11.54
CA LYS A 425 6.28 7.85 11.45
C LYS A 425 7.43 7.41 12.37
N PRO A 426 7.27 6.28 13.09
CA PRO A 426 8.35 5.71 13.90
C PRO A 426 9.45 5.09 13.04
N HIS A 427 10.60 4.82 13.66
CA HIS A 427 11.63 3.94 13.12
C HIS A 427 11.21 2.47 13.25
N ILE A 428 11.95 1.56 12.62
CA ILE A 428 11.76 0.11 12.73
C ILE A 428 12.05 -0.43 14.14
N ILE A 429 12.83 0.30 14.94
CA ILE A 429 13.26 -0.09 16.28
C ILE A 429 12.24 0.40 17.29
N THR A 430 11.83 -0.49 18.21
CA THR A 430 10.97 -0.13 19.33
C THR A 430 11.79 0.08 20.62
N PRO A 431 11.21 0.67 21.67
CA PRO A 431 11.84 0.75 22.99
C PRO A 431 12.05 -0.61 23.66
N VAL A 432 11.40 -1.68 23.20
CA VAL A 432 11.55 -3.05 23.71
C VAL A 432 12.63 -3.77 22.90
N GLU A 433 13.63 -4.29 23.59
CA GLU A 433 14.73 -5.04 22.96
C GLU A 433 14.19 -6.24 22.17
N ASN A 434 14.75 -6.55 21.00
CA ASN A 434 14.37 -7.64 20.11
C ASN A 434 12.92 -7.59 19.59
N LEU A 435 12.23 -6.45 19.74
CA LEU A 435 10.94 -6.18 19.11
C LEU A 435 11.11 -5.11 18.04
N PHE A 436 10.82 -5.47 16.81
CA PHE A 436 10.88 -4.58 15.66
C PHE A 436 9.51 -4.39 15.02
N VAL A 437 9.31 -3.26 14.35
CA VAL A 437 8.10 -2.96 13.57
C VAL A 437 8.49 -2.65 12.13
N ILE A 438 7.75 -3.23 11.16
CA ILE A 438 7.96 -3.00 9.74
C ILE A 438 6.62 -2.78 9.04
N GLY A 439 6.67 -2.24 7.83
CA GLY A 439 5.48 -1.94 7.04
C GLY A 439 5.54 -0.53 6.46
N ASP A 440 4.45 -0.09 5.86
CA ASP A 440 4.29 1.29 5.37
C ASP A 440 4.01 2.30 6.50
N CYS A 441 3.75 1.81 7.70
CA CYS A 441 3.56 2.59 8.92
C CYS A 441 4.86 3.10 9.55
N VAL A 442 6.03 2.66 9.11
CA VAL A 442 7.34 3.13 9.61
C VAL A 442 8.04 4.05 8.61
N LYS A 443 9.08 4.75 9.07
CA LYS A 443 9.86 5.69 8.26
C LYS A 443 10.78 4.93 7.31
N ALA A 444 10.31 4.67 6.09
CA ALA A 444 11.06 4.06 5.02
C ALA A 444 10.77 4.76 3.68
N MET A 445 11.66 4.62 2.70
CA MET A 445 11.48 5.21 1.38
C MET A 445 10.35 4.53 0.60
N GLY A 446 9.61 5.30 -0.20
CA GLY A 446 8.59 4.80 -1.11
C GLY A 446 7.16 4.94 -0.60
N ILE A 447 6.22 4.40 -1.37
CA ILE A 447 4.78 4.42 -1.13
C ILE A 447 4.30 2.98 -1.06
N GLY A 448 3.31 2.69 -0.20
CA GLY A 448 2.63 1.40 -0.13
C GLY A 448 3.60 0.21 -0.20
N PHE A 449 3.52 -0.58 -1.26
CA PHE A 449 4.42 -1.73 -1.50
C PHE A 449 5.90 -1.38 -1.33
N ASN A 450 6.37 -0.31 -1.97
CA ASN A 450 7.79 0.06 -1.92
C ASN A 450 8.24 0.45 -0.51
N CYS A 451 7.40 1.15 0.24
CA CYS A 451 7.69 1.51 1.63
C CYS A 451 7.77 0.25 2.51
N ALA A 452 6.81 -0.67 2.34
CA ALA A 452 6.77 -1.93 3.06
C ALA A 452 8.02 -2.81 2.80
N LEU A 453 8.44 -2.96 1.53
CA LEU A 453 9.65 -3.69 1.18
C LEU A 453 10.93 -3.02 1.74
N ASN A 454 11.01 -1.69 1.63
CA ASN A 454 12.17 -0.96 2.14
C ASN A 454 12.26 -1.00 3.66
N SER A 455 11.15 -1.04 4.38
CA SER A 455 11.15 -1.19 5.84
C SER A 455 11.76 -2.54 6.26
N ALA A 456 11.44 -3.61 5.53
CA ALA A 456 12.05 -4.92 5.73
C ALA A 456 13.56 -4.91 5.47
N ARG A 457 14.01 -4.21 4.40
CA ARG A 457 15.47 -4.07 4.12
C ARG A 457 16.20 -3.31 5.21
N LEU A 458 15.61 -2.21 5.70
CA LEU A 458 16.19 -1.46 6.83
C LEU A 458 16.35 -2.33 8.08
N LEU A 459 15.41 -3.24 8.33
CA LEU A 459 15.52 -4.21 9.42
C LEU A 459 16.72 -5.15 9.21
N ILE A 460 16.88 -5.69 8.01
CA ILE A 460 17.99 -6.59 7.69
C ILE A 460 19.33 -5.88 7.90
N GLU A 461 19.49 -4.67 7.35
CA GLU A 461 20.68 -3.84 7.53
C GLU A 461 20.98 -3.60 9.02
N HIS A 462 19.96 -3.34 9.82
CA HIS A 462 20.11 -3.13 11.26
C HIS A 462 20.60 -4.41 11.98
N LEU A 463 20.03 -5.57 11.68
CA LEU A 463 20.42 -6.85 12.29
C LEU A 463 21.85 -7.25 11.89
N GLU A 464 22.26 -6.98 10.65
CA GLU A 464 23.65 -7.22 10.20
C GLU A 464 24.67 -6.38 10.98
N ILE A 465 24.37 -5.10 11.22
CA ILE A 465 25.23 -4.21 12.03
C ILE A 465 25.34 -4.71 13.46
N GLN A 466 24.23 -5.13 14.07
CA GLN A 466 24.25 -5.69 15.42
C GLN A 466 25.12 -6.95 15.53
N GLN A 467 25.01 -7.87 14.56
CA GLN A 467 25.84 -9.07 14.53
C GLN A 467 27.33 -8.77 14.38
N GLN A 468 27.70 -7.80 13.56
CA GLN A 468 29.09 -7.37 13.39
C GLN A 468 29.64 -6.76 14.69
N SER A 469 28.84 -5.93 15.37
CA SER A 469 29.22 -5.31 16.64
C SER A 469 29.37 -6.32 17.79
N SER A 470 28.63 -7.42 17.75
CA SER A 470 28.71 -8.49 18.77
C SER A 470 29.88 -9.46 18.58
N ARG A 471 30.54 -9.41 17.41
CA ARG A 471 31.72 -10.22 17.07
C ARG A 471 33.06 -9.49 17.32
N LEU A 472 33.01 -8.18 17.56
CA LEU A 472 34.13 -7.33 17.96
C LEU A 472 34.21 -7.20 19.48
#